data_79ea6f08552e75b75b332e9b714a07ba
#
_entry.id   79ea6f08552e75b75b332e9b714a07ba
#
_cell.length_a   1.000
_cell.length_b   1.000
_cell.length_c   1.000
_cell.angle_alpha   90.00
_cell.angle_beta   90.00
_cell.angle_gamma   90.00
#
_symmetry.space_group_name_H-M   'P 1'
#
loop_
_entity.id
_entity.type
_entity.pdbx_description
1 polymer ?
#
loop_
_entity_poly.entity_id
_entity_poly.type
_entity_poly.pdbx_seq_one_letter_code
_entity_poly.pdbx_strand_id
1 'polypeptide(L)'
;MTVVSEVQAVRIPEDIPLSSACLIACGVLTGVGAVLNRAKVRPGDTAAVFGVGGVGLNVIQGLRIAGATRIVAVDTVATKERLGRQFGATHFVDATAGDAAAAVRALVPANRESAAGALFPLGGVTWAFDCVGHPAVLRSALDCLDWGGNAVAIGIPPRGTEVPVDVNALAYVDRGLLGCRYGSSRPHHDIPLMVDLYQAGLLMLDELVSLTRPLDRFGEVVDEMHAGRVARGVLTFD
;
A
#
# COMPACT_ATOMS: atom_id res chain seq x y z
N MET A 1 26.06 14.55 -9.33
CA MET A 1 25.34 15.82 -9.53
C MET A 1 24.18 15.57 -10.48
N THR A 2 23.00 16.11 -10.20
CA THR A 2 21.83 16.04 -11.09
C THR A 2 21.29 17.45 -11.33
N VAL A 3 20.56 17.64 -12.43
CA VAL A 3 19.89 18.90 -12.77
C VAL A 3 18.41 18.63 -12.89
N VAL A 4 17.62 19.34 -12.10
CA VAL A 4 16.15 19.25 -12.10
C VAL A 4 15.54 20.64 -12.13
N SER A 5 14.27 20.74 -12.50
CA SER A 5 13.55 22.01 -12.35
C SER A 5 13.37 22.33 -10.87
N GLU A 6 13.51 23.60 -10.49
CA GLU A 6 13.34 24.07 -9.12
C GLU A 6 12.00 23.62 -8.50
N VAL A 7 10.93 23.64 -9.29
CA VAL A 7 9.60 23.22 -8.84
C VAL A 7 9.50 21.71 -8.49
N GLN A 8 10.51 20.92 -8.87
CA GLN A 8 10.58 19.49 -8.52
C GLN A 8 11.42 19.23 -7.28
N ALA A 9 12.12 20.25 -6.78
CA ALA A 9 12.97 20.14 -5.60
C ALA A 9 12.20 20.58 -4.36
N VAL A 10 12.24 19.76 -3.31
CA VAL A 10 11.69 20.08 -2.00
C VAL A 10 12.81 20.03 -0.99
N ARG A 11 13.02 21.14 -0.28
CA ARG A 11 14.03 21.18 0.77
C ARG A 11 13.57 20.34 1.97
N ILE A 12 14.46 19.54 2.52
CA ILE A 12 14.29 18.77 3.74
C ILE A 12 15.31 19.20 4.80
N PRO A 13 15.08 18.94 6.10
CA PRO A 13 16.04 19.18 7.17
C PRO A 13 17.37 18.41 6.94
N GLU A 14 18.47 18.95 7.43
CA GLU A 14 19.82 18.37 7.25
C GLU A 14 20.09 17.18 8.19
N ASP A 15 19.30 17.03 9.24
CA ASP A 15 19.44 16.01 10.27
C ASP A 15 18.80 14.66 9.90
N ILE A 16 18.14 14.57 8.73
CA ILE A 16 17.56 13.31 8.25
C ILE A 16 18.63 12.53 7.48
N PRO A 17 18.84 11.23 7.84
CA PRO A 17 19.75 10.38 7.07
C PRO A 17 19.34 10.31 5.60
N LEU A 18 20.25 10.56 4.68
CA LEU A 18 19.96 10.54 3.24
C LEU A 18 19.51 9.15 2.76
N SER A 19 19.98 8.08 3.42
CA SER A 19 19.55 6.70 3.16
C SER A 19 18.07 6.48 3.40
N SER A 20 17.47 7.22 4.33
CA SER A 20 16.04 7.17 4.66
C SER A 20 15.25 8.21 3.88
N ALA A 21 15.79 9.42 3.76
CA ALA A 21 15.17 10.53 3.03
C ALA A 21 14.91 10.20 1.55
N CYS A 22 15.81 9.45 0.89
CA CYS A 22 15.67 9.08 -0.52
C CYS A 22 14.42 8.22 -0.80
N LEU A 23 13.83 7.59 0.21
CA LEU A 23 12.63 6.77 0.09
C LEU A 23 11.35 7.61 0.03
N ILE A 24 11.39 8.85 0.57
CA ILE A 24 10.19 9.69 0.76
C ILE A 24 9.57 10.04 -0.60
N ALA A 25 10.37 10.50 -1.55
CA ALA A 25 9.91 11.10 -2.79
C ALA A 25 9.22 10.14 -3.78
N CYS A 26 9.14 8.86 -3.51
CA CYS A 26 8.43 7.91 -4.38
C CYS A 26 7.57 6.94 -3.55
N GLY A 27 8.20 5.91 -2.98
CA GLY A 27 7.47 4.81 -2.35
C GLY A 27 6.64 5.24 -1.14
N VAL A 28 7.18 6.13 -0.31
CA VAL A 28 6.51 6.64 0.89
C VAL A 28 5.34 7.53 0.50
N LEU A 29 5.56 8.55 -0.33
CA LEU A 29 4.48 9.41 -0.82
C LEU A 29 3.38 8.62 -1.53
N THR A 30 3.75 7.62 -2.33
CA THR A 30 2.78 6.78 -3.02
C THR A 30 1.92 6.00 -2.04
N GLY A 31 2.52 5.31 -1.07
CA GLY A 31 1.80 4.45 -0.14
C GLY A 31 1.01 5.23 0.91
N VAL A 32 1.68 6.12 1.65
CA VAL A 32 1.02 6.94 2.69
C VAL A 32 0.00 7.89 2.07
N GLY A 33 0.34 8.53 0.95
CA GLY A 33 -0.57 9.43 0.23
C GLY A 33 -1.79 8.72 -0.34
N ALA A 34 -1.68 7.46 -0.78
CA ALA A 34 -2.84 6.67 -1.19
C ALA A 34 -3.88 6.54 -0.06
N VAL A 35 -3.41 6.44 1.18
CA VAL A 35 -4.25 6.34 2.37
C VAL A 35 -4.81 7.70 2.78
N LEU A 36 -3.92 8.69 2.96
CA LEU A 36 -4.30 9.99 3.54
C LEU A 36 -4.97 10.93 2.53
N ASN A 37 -4.46 10.98 1.30
CA ASN A 37 -4.93 11.93 0.29
C ASN A 37 -6.00 11.34 -0.61
N ARG A 38 -5.80 10.09 -1.09
CA ARG A 38 -6.72 9.48 -2.06
C ARG A 38 -7.90 8.80 -1.40
N ALA A 39 -7.67 7.86 -0.50
CA ALA A 39 -8.70 7.13 0.22
C ALA A 39 -9.33 7.95 1.35
N LYS A 40 -8.54 8.81 2.00
CA LYS A 40 -8.98 9.60 3.16
C LYS A 40 -9.52 8.69 4.26
N VAL A 41 -8.75 7.64 4.55
CA VAL A 41 -9.07 6.63 5.58
C VAL A 41 -9.30 7.31 6.93
N ARG A 42 -10.29 6.83 7.65
CA ARG A 42 -10.71 7.37 8.96
C ARG A 42 -10.42 6.37 10.07
N PRO A 43 -10.27 6.84 11.31
CA PRO A 43 -10.22 5.97 12.47
C PRO A 43 -11.44 5.02 12.50
N GLY A 44 -11.17 3.74 12.70
CA GLY A 44 -12.20 2.70 12.70
C GLY A 44 -12.36 1.95 11.38
N ASP A 45 -11.87 2.49 10.26
CA ASP A 45 -11.90 1.81 8.97
C ASP A 45 -11.13 0.48 9.01
N THR A 46 -11.47 -0.40 8.08
CA THR A 46 -10.78 -1.69 7.86
C THR A 46 -10.18 -1.71 6.47
N ALA A 47 -9.02 -2.34 6.32
CA ALA A 47 -8.33 -2.32 5.03
C ALA A 47 -7.64 -3.65 4.70
N ALA A 48 -7.55 -3.96 3.39
CA ALA A 48 -6.69 -4.99 2.83
C ALA A 48 -5.64 -4.35 1.92
N VAL A 49 -4.40 -4.81 2.02
CA VAL A 49 -3.27 -4.34 1.21
C VAL A 49 -2.69 -5.52 0.45
N PHE A 50 -2.90 -5.53 -0.85
CA PHE A 50 -2.40 -6.57 -1.75
C PHE A 50 -1.01 -6.20 -2.26
N GLY A 51 -0.03 -7.03 -1.91
CA GLY A 51 1.39 -6.81 -2.17
C GLY A 51 2.10 -6.11 -1.01
N VAL A 52 2.87 -6.87 -0.22
CA VAL A 52 3.68 -6.41 0.91
C VAL A 52 5.11 -6.10 0.44
N GLY A 53 5.20 -5.22 -0.56
CA GLY A 53 6.45 -4.65 -1.06
C GLY A 53 6.65 -3.23 -0.54
N GLY A 54 7.63 -2.51 -1.09
CA GLY A 54 7.96 -1.17 -0.60
C GLY A 54 6.83 -0.14 -0.66
N VAL A 55 5.86 -0.25 -1.59
CA VAL A 55 4.67 0.61 -1.61
C VAL A 55 3.63 0.08 -0.61
N GLY A 56 3.36 -1.23 -0.61
CA GLY A 56 2.38 -1.83 0.29
C GLY A 56 2.72 -1.64 1.78
N LEU A 57 4.00 -1.73 2.16
CA LEU A 57 4.43 -1.43 3.53
C LEU A 57 4.13 0.03 3.92
N ASN A 58 4.28 0.96 2.98
CA ASN A 58 3.92 2.36 3.21
C ASN A 58 2.40 2.58 3.26
N VAL A 59 1.60 1.80 2.52
CA VAL A 59 0.14 1.78 2.68
C VAL A 59 -0.21 1.26 4.07
N ILE A 60 0.40 0.15 4.53
CA ILE A 60 0.15 -0.45 5.85
C ILE A 60 0.44 0.55 6.97
N GLN A 61 1.60 1.22 6.96
CA GLN A 61 1.90 2.20 8.00
C GLN A 61 1.04 3.48 7.87
N GLY A 62 0.68 3.90 6.66
CA GLY A 62 -0.29 4.96 6.45
C GLY A 62 -1.66 4.64 7.07
N LEU A 63 -2.14 3.41 6.93
CA LEU A 63 -3.37 2.92 7.54
C LEU A 63 -3.29 2.94 9.07
N ARG A 64 -2.14 2.52 9.64
CA ARG A 64 -1.89 2.61 11.09
C ARG A 64 -1.93 4.06 11.57
N ILE A 65 -1.29 4.98 10.85
CA ILE A 65 -1.29 6.42 11.17
C ILE A 65 -2.70 7.00 11.08
N ALA A 66 -3.51 6.57 10.08
CA ALA A 66 -4.89 7.02 9.92
C ALA A 66 -5.86 6.43 10.95
N GLY A 67 -5.43 5.45 11.77
CA GLY A 67 -6.25 4.84 12.81
C GLY A 67 -7.16 3.71 12.30
N ALA A 68 -6.81 3.04 11.19
CA ALA A 68 -7.50 1.84 10.74
C ALA A 68 -7.37 0.74 11.80
N THR A 69 -8.47 0.03 12.07
CA THR A 69 -8.56 -0.95 13.17
C THR A 69 -8.21 -2.37 12.78
N ARG A 70 -8.43 -2.72 11.51
CA ARG A 70 -8.02 -4.00 10.93
C ARG A 70 -7.28 -3.75 9.63
N ILE A 71 -6.04 -4.17 9.56
CA ILE A 71 -5.16 -4.02 8.42
C ILE A 71 -4.71 -5.42 8.01
N VAL A 72 -5.27 -5.93 6.93
CA VAL A 72 -4.97 -7.25 6.40
C VAL A 72 -3.93 -7.12 5.30
N ALA A 73 -2.72 -7.60 5.55
CA ALA A 73 -1.68 -7.71 4.52
C ALA A 73 -1.88 -8.99 3.70
N VAL A 74 -1.81 -8.90 2.39
CA VAL A 74 -1.99 -10.02 1.45
C VAL A 74 -0.77 -10.11 0.55
N ASP A 75 -0.08 -11.24 0.54
CA ASP A 75 1.08 -11.47 -0.36
C ASP A 75 1.20 -12.97 -0.69
N THR A 76 1.92 -13.28 -1.75
CA THR A 76 2.25 -14.67 -2.16
C THR A 76 3.50 -15.20 -1.46
N VAL A 77 4.23 -14.37 -0.75
CA VAL A 77 5.48 -14.70 -0.04
C VAL A 77 5.22 -14.68 1.46
N ALA A 78 4.98 -15.85 2.05
CA ALA A 78 4.61 -16.01 3.46
C ALA A 78 5.61 -15.35 4.43
N THR A 79 6.91 -15.34 4.10
CA THR A 79 7.94 -14.71 4.95
C THR A 79 7.77 -13.22 5.15
N LYS A 80 6.97 -12.56 4.30
CA LYS A 80 6.65 -11.13 4.42
C LYS A 80 5.64 -10.82 5.52
N GLU A 81 4.98 -11.82 6.11
CA GLU A 81 4.09 -11.64 7.25
C GLU A 81 4.77 -10.86 8.37
N ARG A 82 5.99 -11.29 8.76
CA ARG A 82 6.74 -10.63 9.84
C ARG A 82 6.95 -9.16 9.55
N LEU A 83 7.33 -8.83 8.33
CA LEU A 83 7.56 -7.44 7.92
C LEU A 83 6.25 -6.65 7.89
N GLY A 84 5.18 -7.21 7.30
CA GLY A 84 3.86 -6.58 7.31
C GLY A 84 3.37 -6.24 8.72
N ARG A 85 3.52 -7.16 9.68
CA ARG A 85 3.16 -6.93 11.09
C ARG A 85 4.02 -5.86 11.74
N GLN A 86 5.32 -5.82 11.46
CA GLN A 86 6.22 -4.78 11.96
C GLN A 86 5.74 -3.38 11.54
N PHE A 87 5.25 -3.23 10.31
CA PHE A 87 4.74 -1.97 9.79
C PHE A 87 3.29 -1.65 10.22
N GLY A 88 2.59 -2.58 10.87
CA GLY A 88 1.28 -2.33 11.46
C GLY A 88 0.14 -3.19 10.93
N ALA A 89 0.40 -4.20 10.10
CA ALA A 89 -0.63 -5.15 9.71
C ALA A 89 -1.10 -5.96 10.94
N THR A 90 -2.41 -6.04 11.11
CA THR A 90 -3.03 -6.82 12.19
C THR A 90 -3.23 -8.29 11.82
N HIS A 91 -3.36 -8.57 10.51
CA HIS A 91 -3.57 -9.90 9.95
C HIS A 91 -2.73 -10.07 8.68
N PHE A 92 -2.49 -11.34 8.32
CA PHE A 92 -1.82 -11.70 7.07
C PHE A 92 -2.60 -12.81 6.37
N VAL A 93 -2.67 -12.72 5.05
CA VAL A 93 -3.24 -13.74 4.16
C VAL A 93 -2.19 -14.16 3.15
N ASP A 94 -1.87 -15.45 3.11
CA ASP A 94 -1.09 -16.05 2.03
C ASP A 94 -1.99 -16.25 0.81
N ALA A 95 -1.76 -15.47 -0.24
CA ALA A 95 -2.57 -15.52 -1.46
C ALA A 95 -2.34 -16.79 -2.29
N THR A 96 -1.36 -17.63 -1.94
CA THR A 96 -1.14 -18.94 -2.60
C THR A 96 -2.02 -20.04 -2.01
N ALA A 97 -2.60 -19.83 -0.82
CA ALA A 97 -3.38 -20.83 -0.11
C ALA A 97 -4.83 -20.97 -0.61
N GLY A 98 -5.27 -20.10 -1.54
CA GLY A 98 -6.62 -20.16 -2.10
C GLY A 98 -7.21 -18.79 -2.46
N ASP A 99 -8.52 -18.62 -2.31
CA ASP A 99 -9.22 -17.35 -2.59
C ASP A 99 -8.85 -16.29 -1.52
N ALA A 100 -7.98 -15.38 -1.90
CA ALA A 100 -7.52 -14.29 -1.02
C ALA A 100 -8.68 -13.36 -0.62
N ALA A 101 -9.64 -13.09 -1.51
CA ALA A 101 -10.77 -12.22 -1.20
C ALA A 101 -11.68 -12.87 -0.16
N ALA A 102 -11.97 -14.17 -0.28
CA ALA A 102 -12.72 -14.92 0.70
C ALA A 102 -11.99 -14.97 2.06
N ALA A 103 -10.67 -15.16 2.06
CA ALA A 103 -9.87 -15.16 3.29
C ALA A 103 -9.90 -13.79 3.99
N VAL A 104 -9.78 -12.69 3.25
CA VAL A 104 -9.92 -11.33 3.80
C VAL A 104 -11.30 -11.12 4.40
N ARG A 105 -12.38 -11.51 3.72
CA ARG A 105 -13.76 -11.40 4.26
C ARG A 105 -13.95 -12.21 5.55
N ALA A 106 -13.34 -13.39 5.63
CA ALA A 106 -13.44 -14.22 6.85
C ALA A 106 -12.76 -13.53 8.06
N LEU A 107 -11.70 -12.77 7.84
CA LEU A 107 -11.03 -12.00 8.89
C LEU A 107 -11.78 -10.72 9.30
N VAL A 108 -12.64 -10.21 8.42
CA VAL A 108 -13.43 -8.99 8.64
C VAL A 108 -14.91 -9.31 8.42
N PRO A 109 -15.53 -10.10 9.32
CA PRO A 109 -16.94 -10.48 9.17
C PRO A 109 -17.87 -9.27 9.29
N ALA A 110 -19.02 -9.36 8.65
CA ALA A 110 -20.06 -8.35 8.79
C ALA A 110 -20.51 -8.25 10.26
N ASN A 111 -20.67 -7.02 10.72
CA ASN A 111 -21.20 -6.74 12.05
C ASN A 111 -22.72 -6.46 12.05
N ARG A 112 -23.38 -6.69 10.92
CA ARG A 112 -24.82 -6.44 10.72
C ARG A 112 -25.42 -7.49 9.80
N GLU A 113 -26.64 -7.90 10.10
CA GLU A 113 -27.48 -8.68 9.20
C GLU A 113 -28.19 -7.73 8.23
N SER A 114 -28.28 -8.12 6.97
CA SER A 114 -29.01 -7.38 5.95
C SER A 114 -29.68 -8.35 4.98
N ALA A 115 -30.91 -8.03 4.57
CA ALA A 115 -31.60 -8.77 3.52
C ALA A 115 -30.82 -8.80 2.19
N ALA A 116 -30.04 -7.78 1.92
CA ALA A 116 -29.13 -7.72 0.76
C ALA A 116 -27.99 -8.75 0.84
N GLY A 117 -27.64 -9.24 2.01
CA GLY A 117 -26.63 -10.30 2.19
C GLY A 117 -26.99 -11.62 1.52
N ALA A 118 -28.29 -11.84 1.19
CA ALA A 118 -28.71 -12.99 0.40
C ALA A 118 -28.25 -12.90 -1.08
N LEU A 119 -28.04 -11.70 -1.61
CA LEU A 119 -27.63 -11.46 -3.00
C LEU A 119 -26.12 -11.24 -3.13
N PHE A 120 -25.51 -10.60 -2.15
CA PHE A 120 -24.08 -10.31 -2.14
C PHE A 120 -23.48 -10.67 -0.77
N PRO A 121 -22.27 -11.27 -0.72
CA PRO A 121 -21.60 -11.56 0.55
C PRO A 121 -21.42 -10.28 1.35
N LEU A 122 -21.88 -10.26 2.59
CA LEU A 122 -21.60 -9.23 3.56
C LEU A 122 -20.29 -9.53 4.28
N GLY A 123 -19.67 -8.48 4.80
CA GLY A 123 -18.34 -8.54 5.39
C GLY A 123 -17.25 -8.27 4.37
N GLY A 124 -16.10 -7.93 4.88
CA GLY A 124 -14.96 -7.48 4.12
C GLY A 124 -14.46 -6.13 4.61
N VAL A 125 -13.63 -5.49 3.81
CA VAL A 125 -12.95 -4.25 4.19
C VAL A 125 -13.62 -3.02 3.59
N THR A 126 -13.50 -1.89 4.29
CA THR A 126 -13.91 -0.58 3.76
C THR A 126 -12.97 -0.09 2.66
N TRP A 127 -11.70 -0.48 2.72
CA TRP A 127 -10.68 -0.10 1.75
C TRP A 127 -9.85 -1.31 1.30
N ALA A 128 -9.60 -1.44 0.00
CA ALA A 128 -8.67 -2.41 -0.55
C ALA A 128 -7.65 -1.70 -1.44
N PHE A 129 -6.35 -1.95 -1.24
CA PHE A 129 -5.27 -1.30 -1.96
C PHE A 129 -4.52 -2.32 -2.82
N ASP A 130 -4.57 -2.17 -4.14
CA ASP A 130 -3.74 -2.95 -5.06
C ASP A 130 -2.40 -2.25 -5.28
N CYS A 131 -1.34 -2.81 -4.67
CA CYS A 131 0.04 -2.33 -4.80
C CYS A 131 0.86 -3.15 -5.81
N VAL A 132 0.23 -4.07 -6.55
CA VAL A 132 0.88 -5.00 -7.49
C VAL A 132 0.67 -4.57 -8.94
N GLY A 133 -0.56 -4.20 -9.31
CA GLY A 133 -0.93 -3.86 -10.68
C GLY A 133 -1.18 -5.07 -11.56
N HIS A 134 -1.68 -6.17 -11.00
CA HIS A 134 -2.06 -7.36 -11.76
C HIS A 134 -3.59 -7.51 -11.81
N PRO A 135 -4.21 -7.85 -12.96
CA PRO A 135 -5.67 -7.94 -13.10
C PRO A 135 -6.36 -8.78 -12.03
N ALA A 136 -5.80 -9.96 -11.73
CA ALA A 136 -6.37 -10.86 -10.73
C ALA A 136 -6.29 -10.26 -9.31
N VAL A 137 -5.25 -9.47 -9.01
CA VAL A 137 -5.09 -8.80 -7.71
C VAL A 137 -6.12 -7.70 -7.55
N LEU A 138 -6.29 -6.85 -8.58
CA LEU A 138 -7.31 -5.81 -8.56
C LEU A 138 -8.73 -6.42 -8.45
N ARG A 139 -8.97 -7.57 -9.11
CA ARG A 139 -10.23 -8.30 -8.96
C ARG A 139 -10.44 -8.76 -7.52
N SER A 140 -9.44 -9.38 -6.90
CA SER A 140 -9.51 -9.79 -5.50
C SER A 140 -9.73 -8.60 -4.56
N ALA A 141 -9.11 -7.44 -4.86
CA ALA A 141 -9.31 -6.22 -4.09
C ALA A 141 -10.76 -5.71 -4.16
N LEU A 142 -11.42 -5.82 -5.32
CA LEU A 142 -12.85 -5.49 -5.47
C LEU A 142 -13.74 -6.52 -4.75
N ASP A 143 -13.41 -7.81 -4.85
CA ASP A 143 -14.23 -8.89 -4.32
C ASP A 143 -14.16 -8.99 -2.78
N CYS A 144 -13.15 -8.46 -2.14
CA CYS A 144 -13.02 -8.44 -0.67
C CYS A 144 -13.68 -7.23 0.01
N LEU A 145 -14.26 -6.31 -0.76
CA LEU A 145 -14.91 -5.11 -0.21
C LEU A 145 -16.23 -5.44 0.50
N ASP A 146 -16.49 -4.75 1.59
CA ASP A 146 -17.81 -4.69 2.22
C ASP A 146 -18.73 -3.71 1.45
N TRP A 147 -19.94 -3.51 1.91
CA TRP A 147 -20.88 -2.53 1.39
C TRP A 147 -20.32 -1.11 1.55
N GLY A 148 -20.39 -0.29 0.49
CA GLY A 148 -19.82 1.07 0.45
C GLY A 148 -18.29 1.11 0.40
N GLY A 149 -17.63 -0.06 0.30
CA GLY A 149 -16.18 -0.15 0.27
C GLY A 149 -15.58 0.30 -1.07
N ASN A 150 -14.31 0.71 -1.06
CA ASN A 150 -13.62 1.17 -2.26
C ASN A 150 -12.27 0.48 -2.45
N ALA A 151 -11.98 0.09 -3.69
CA ALA A 151 -10.65 -0.37 -4.09
C ALA A 151 -9.82 0.78 -4.67
N VAL A 152 -8.54 0.82 -4.33
CA VAL A 152 -7.57 1.82 -4.81
C VAL A 152 -6.51 1.12 -5.63
N ALA A 153 -6.49 1.36 -6.94
CA ALA A 153 -5.46 0.85 -7.85
C ALA A 153 -4.23 1.76 -7.81
N ILE A 154 -3.12 1.25 -7.28
CA ILE A 154 -1.83 1.95 -7.14
C ILE A 154 -0.79 1.33 -8.06
N GLY A 155 -0.73 0.00 -8.12
CA GLY A 155 0.14 -0.74 -9.02
C GLY A 155 -0.18 -0.39 -10.47
N ILE A 156 0.84 -0.19 -11.29
CA ILE A 156 0.69 0.23 -12.69
C ILE A 156 0.89 -0.99 -13.60
N PRO A 157 -0.18 -1.53 -14.19
CA PRO A 157 -0.08 -2.64 -15.14
C PRO A 157 0.42 -2.15 -16.52
N PRO A 158 0.78 -3.07 -17.44
CA PRO A 158 1.05 -2.74 -18.83
C PRO A 158 -0.14 -2.01 -19.50
N ARG A 159 0.15 -1.20 -20.52
CA ARG A 159 -0.91 -0.54 -21.30
C ARG A 159 -1.85 -1.56 -21.94
N GLY A 160 -3.15 -1.24 -21.93
CA GLY A 160 -4.18 -2.12 -22.51
C GLY A 160 -4.63 -3.23 -21.56
N THR A 161 -4.13 -3.25 -20.31
CA THR A 161 -4.63 -4.20 -19.31
C THR A 161 -6.06 -3.84 -18.93
N GLU A 162 -6.96 -4.81 -19.03
CA GLU A 162 -8.37 -4.69 -18.70
C GLU A 162 -8.73 -5.63 -17.54
N VAL A 163 -9.67 -5.19 -16.72
CA VAL A 163 -10.24 -5.98 -15.62
C VAL A 163 -11.76 -5.94 -15.76
N PRO A 164 -12.44 -7.09 -15.94
CA PRO A 164 -13.89 -7.11 -15.98
C PRO A 164 -14.45 -6.76 -14.61
N VAL A 165 -15.38 -5.81 -14.56
CA VAL A 165 -16.05 -5.37 -13.34
C VAL A 165 -17.54 -5.67 -13.45
N ASP A 166 -18.10 -6.33 -12.44
CA ASP A 166 -19.55 -6.48 -12.32
C ASP A 166 -20.17 -5.15 -11.89
N VAL A 167 -20.76 -4.45 -12.85
CA VAL A 167 -21.39 -3.14 -12.62
C VAL A 167 -22.61 -3.25 -11.70
N ASN A 168 -23.33 -4.38 -11.72
CA ASN A 168 -24.46 -4.60 -10.80
C ASN A 168 -23.95 -4.69 -9.35
N ALA A 169 -22.86 -5.44 -9.12
CA ALA A 169 -22.23 -5.52 -7.80
C ALA A 169 -21.68 -4.16 -7.33
N LEU A 170 -21.18 -3.30 -8.23
CA LEU A 170 -20.80 -1.93 -7.85
C LEU A 170 -22.01 -1.09 -7.43
N ALA A 171 -23.03 -1.04 -8.29
CA ALA A 171 -24.18 -0.16 -8.08
C ALA A 171 -25.07 -0.59 -6.91
N TYR A 172 -25.27 -1.90 -6.72
CA TYR A 172 -26.19 -2.43 -5.71
C TYR A 172 -25.67 -2.27 -4.28
N VAL A 173 -24.37 -2.32 -4.07
CA VAL A 173 -23.75 -2.22 -2.74
C VAL A 173 -22.79 -1.03 -2.60
N ASP A 174 -22.94 -0.01 -3.44
CA ASP A 174 -22.19 1.27 -3.38
C ASP A 174 -20.67 1.10 -3.38
N ARG A 175 -20.13 0.09 -4.07
CA ARG A 175 -18.68 -0.11 -4.17
C ARG A 175 -18.06 0.83 -5.18
N GLY A 176 -16.80 1.21 -4.95
CA GLY A 176 -16.05 2.07 -5.86
C GLY A 176 -14.69 1.51 -6.25
N LEU A 177 -14.19 1.99 -7.40
CA LEU A 177 -12.82 1.77 -7.87
C LEU A 177 -12.17 3.11 -8.14
N LEU A 178 -11.05 3.37 -7.49
CA LEU A 178 -10.30 4.62 -7.56
C LEU A 178 -8.89 4.37 -8.10
N GLY A 179 -8.46 5.13 -9.11
CA GLY A 179 -7.05 5.18 -9.50
C GLY A 179 -6.24 6.08 -8.55
N CYS A 180 -5.01 5.72 -8.28
CA CYS A 180 -4.10 6.51 -7.47
C CYS A 180 -2.71 6.55 -8.08
N ARG A 181 -2.26 7.71 -8.54
CA ARG A 181 -0.90 7.94 -9.00
C ARG A 181 -0.15 8.75 -7.96
N TYR A 182 1.05 8.29 -7.58
CA TYR A 182 1.95 9.03 -6.71
C TYR A 182 1.31 9.45 -5.37
N GLY A 183 0.39 8.60 -4.84
CA GLY A 183 -0.35 8.89 -3.62
C GLY A 183 -1.32 10.08 -3.70
N SER A 184 -1.67 10.56 -4.91
CA SER A 184 -2.42 11.82 -5.10
C SER A 184 -1.77 12.99 -4.34
N SER A 185 -0.44 12.98 -4.24
CA SER A 185 0.34 13.86 -3.38
C SER A 185 0.63 15.22 -4.03
N ARG A 186 0.81 16.20 -3.16
CA ARG A 186 1.35 17.54 -3.45
C ARG A 186 2.75 17.61 -2.83
N PRO A 187 3.83 17.39 -3.58
CA PRO A 187 5.18 17.18 -3.02
C PRO A 187 5.62 18.26 -2.02
N HIS A 188 5.41 19.53 -2.34
CA HIS A 188 5.79 20.65 -1.46
C HIS A 188 5.04 20.72 -0.13
N HIS A 189 3.89 20.05 -0.04
CA HIS A 189 3.11 19.92 1.19
C HIS A 189 3.36 18.58 1.88
N ASP A 190 3.36 17.50 1.10
CA ASP A 190 3.31 16.16 1.66
C ASP A 190 4.71 15.62 2.03
N ILE A 191 5.80 16.07 1.36
CA ILE A 191 7.17 15.69 1.77
C ILE A 191 7.50 16.24 3.16
N PRO A 192 7.28 17.54 3.49
CA PRO A 192 7.43 18.01 4.86
C PRO A 192 6.59 17.21 5.87
N LEU A 193 5.34 16.90 5.55
CA LEU A 193 4.50 16.06 6.43
C LEU A 193 5.12 14.68 6.68
N MET A 194 5.68 14.02 5.65
CA MET A 194 6.36 12.72 5.85
C MET A 194 7.59 12.86 6.74
N VAL A 195 8.32 13.96 6.62
CA VAL A 195 9.45 14.30 7.49
C VAL A 195 8.99 14.47 8.94
N ASP A 196 7.95 15.25 9.17
CA ASP A 196 7.41 15.48 10.51
C ASP A 196 6.92 14.16 11.14
N LEU A 197 6.25 13.31 10.38
CA LEU A 197 5.81 11.99 10.85
C LEU A 197 6.99 11.07 11.18
N TYR A 198 8.09 11.12 10.41
CA TYR A 198 9.30 10.37 10.70
C TYR A 198 9.98 10.86 11.97
N GLN A 199 10.18 12.17 12.12
CA GLN A 199 10.78 12.77 13.32
C GLN A 199 9.93 12.54 14.58
N ALA A 200 8.61 12.47 14.44
CA ALA A 200 7.69 12.10 15.51
C ALA A 200 7.69 10.59 15.85
N GLY A 201 8.45 9.76 15.13
CA GLY A 201 8.48 8.30 15.31
C GLY A 201 7.21 7.58 14.86
N LEU A 202 6.35 8.25 14.08
CA LEU A 202 5.11 7.68 13.57
C LEU A 202 5.30 6.97 12.21
N LEU A 203 6.29 7.40 11.43
CA LEU A 203 6.62 6.85 10.12
C LEU A 203 7.98 6.14 10.19
N MET A 204 8.01 4.88 9.84
CA MET A 204 9.22 4.04 9.81
C MET A 204 9.87 4.14 8.43
N LEU A 205 11.02 4.78 8.32
CA LEU A 205 11.81 4.89 7.09
C LEU A 205 13.04 3.98 7.14
N ASP A 206 13.73 3.94 8.27
CA ASP A 206 14.97 3.19 8.43
C ASP A 206 14.72 1.68 8.27
N GLU A 207 13.60 1.19 8.78
CA GLU A 207 13.18 -0.20 8.71
C GLU A 207 12.78 -0.64 7.29
N LEU A 208 12.51 0.29 6.39
CA LEU A 208 12.29 0.00 4.97
C LEU A 208 13.59 -0.38 4.26
N VAL A 209 14.73 0.15 4.72
CA VAL A 209 16.05 -0.10 4.11
C VAL A 209 16.49 -1.52 4.47
N SER A 210 16.25 -2.46 3.57
CA SER A 210 16.60 -3.87 3.78
C SER A 210 18.03 -4.19 3.36
N LEU A 211 18.60 -3.37 2.46
CA LEU A 211 19.90 -3.61 1.86
C LEU A 211 20.53 -2.28 1.44
N THR A 212 21.81 -2.09 1.79
CA THR A 212 22.61 -0.97 1.30
C THR A 212 23.84 -1.50 0.57
N ARG A 213 24.11 -0.98 -0.61
CA ARG A 213 25.29 -1.32 -1.43
C ARG A 213 25.87 -0.07 -2.10
N PRO A 214 27.18 -0.03 -2.38
CA PRO A 214 27.74 0.99 -3.25
C PRO A 214 27.23 0.81 -4.68
N LEU A 215 27.28 1.90 -5.47
CA LEU A 215 26.70 1.96 -6.81
C LEU A 215 27.25 0.88 -7.77
N ASP A 216 28.51 0.52 -7.66
CA ASP A 216 29.15 -0.51 -8.50
C ASP A 216 28.60 -1.92 -8.26
N ARG A 217 27.90 -2.14 -7.13
CA ARG A 217 27.21 -3.39 -6.79
C ARG A 217 25.70 -3.33 -7.07
N PHE A 218 25.25 -2.45 -7.95
CA PHE A 218 23.83 -2.30 -8.34
C PHE A 218 23.17 -3.63 -8.74
N GLY A 219 23.90 -4.49 -9.49
CA GLY A 219 23.37 -5.79 -9.93
C GLY A 219 22.87 -6.66 -8.77
N GLU A 220 23.60 -6.70 -7.65
CA GLU A 220 23.19 -7.48 -6.46
C GLU A 220 21.89 -6.98 -5.87
N VAL A 221 21.69 -5.66 -5.85
CA VAL A 221 20.42 -5.09 -5.34
C VAL A 221 19.25 -5.50 -6.22
N VAL A 222 19.44 -5.51 -7.55
CA VAL A 222 18.43 -5.95 -8.51
C VAL A 222 18.09 -7.44 -8.32
N ASP A 223 19.10 -8.30 -8.15
CA ASP A 223 18.90 -9.73 -7.94
C ASP A 223 18.13 -10.01 -6.64
N GLU A 224 18.46 -9.31 -5.56
CA GLU A 224 17.76 -9.41 -4.28
C GLU A 224 16.30 -8.92 -4.38
N MET A 225 16.05 -7.87 -5.18
CA MET A 225 14.70 -7.37 -5.45
C MET A 225 13.88 -8.39 -6.26
N HIS A 226 14.44 -8.98 -7.30
CA HIS A 226 13.78 -10.02 -8.10
C HIS A 226 13.48 -11.27 -7.28
N ALA A 227 14.35 -11.60 -6.34
CA ALA A 227 14.14 -12.71 -5.42
C ALA A 227 13.11 -12.40 -4.30
N GLY A 228 12.59 -11.18 -4.23
CA GLY A 228 11.59 -10.75 -3.25
C GLY A 228 12.13 -10.66 -1.81
N ARG A 229 13.47 -10.64 -1.62
CA ARG A 229 14.11 -10.64 -0.29
C ARG A 229 14.28 -9.26 0.32
N VAL A 230 14.15 -8.19 -0.45
CA VAL A 230 14.30 -6.81 0.03
C VAL A 230 13.02 -5.99 -0.14
N ALA A 231 12.69 -5.19 0.86
CA ALA A 231 11.63 -4.20 0.77
C ALA A 231 12.11 -2.98 -0.03
N ARG A 232 13.30 -2.44 0.33
CA ARG A 232 14.01 -1.36 -0.37
C ARG A 232 15.52 -1.60 -0.32
N GLY A 233 16.14 -1.52 -1.48
CA GLY A 233 17.59 -1.43 -1.62
C GLY A 233 18.01 0.03 -1.80
N VAL A 234 19.04 0.47 -1.08
CA VAL A 234 19.62 1.80 -1.18
C VAL A 234 21.04 1.70 -1.74
N LEU A 235 21.35 2.53 -2.71
CA LEU A 235 22.69 2.65 -3.28
C LEU A 235 23.39 3.87 -2.69
N THR A 236 24.65 3.69 -2.27
CA THR A 236 25.50 4.78 -1.79
C THR A 236 26.47 5.24 -2.87
N PHE A 237 26.83 6.51 -2.79
CA PHE A 237 27.82 7.16 -3.64
C PHE A 237 28.94 7.64 -2.73
N ASP A 238 30.10 7.02 -2.85
CA ASP A 238 31.32 7.40 -2.14
C ASP A 238 32.03 8.57 -2.84
#